data_4b803fb09df55dc76f52f3ba823a92d9
#
_entry.id   4b803fb09df55dc76f52f3ba823a92d9
#
_cell.length_a   1.000
_cell.length_b   1.000
_cell.length_c   1.000
_cell.angle_alpha   90.00
_cell.angle_beta   90.00
_cell.angle_gamma   90.00
#
_symmetry.space_group_name_H-M   'P 1'
#
loop_
_entity.id
_entity.type
_entity.pdbx_description
1 polymer ?
#
loop_
_entity_poly.entity_id
_entity_poly.type
_entity_poly.pdbx_seq_one_letter_code
_entity_poly.pdbx_strand_id
1 'polypeptide(L)'
;MSKWYFYLKEKPNEAGPYLILTDDGAGGNTVDADVANFYKSGDMIGSGLPEIEGTAEEKLLDSILHRPIIASEDGFYSGAMNDDGEDEYWELKPTFWTYLPEPPEGYEYNK
;
A
#
# COMPACT_ATOMS: atom_id res chain seq x y z
N MET A 1 5.92 -18.13 -18.29
CA MET A 1 6.03 -18.16 -16.82
C MET A 1 6.31 -16.76 -16.31
N SER A 2 5.64 -16.39 -15.21
CA SER A 2 5.87 -15.10 -14.58
C SER A 2 7.23 -15.11 -13.89
N LYS A 3 7.99 -14.05 -14.06
CA LYS A 3 9.26 -13.86 -13.35
C LYS A 3 8.97 -13.22 -12.00
N TRP A 4 9.47 -13.86 -10.94
CA TRP A 4 9.39 -13.32 -9.59
C TRP A 4 10.70 -12.62 -9.22
N TYR A 5 10.58 -11.50 -8.55
CA TYR A 5 11.70 -10.70 -8.07
C TYR A 5 11.82 -10.86 -6.56
N PHE A 6 13.02 -11.02 -6.09
CA PHE A 6 13.29 -11.12 -4.66
C PHE A 6 13.38 -9.71 -4.07
N TYR A 7 12.45 -9.35 -3.18
CA TYR A 7 12.28 -7.97 -2.71
C TYR A 7 13.54 -7.39 -2.05
N LEU A 8 14.28 -8.20 -1.28
CA LEU A 8 15.50 -7.73 -0.63
C LEU A 8 16.63 -7.39 -1.61
N LYS A 9 16.59 -7.91 -2.81
CA LYS A 9 17.59 -7.66 -3.85
C LYS A 9 17.16 -6.61 -4.85
N GLU A 10 15.88 -6.55 -5.15
CA GLU A 10 15.36 -5.70 -6.21
C GLU A 10 13.95 -5.22 -5.86
N LYS A 11 13.79 -3.93 -5.68
CA LYS A 11 12.49 -3.30 -5.46
C LYS A 11 11.91 -2.84 -6.80
N PRO A 12 10.55 -2.69 -6.89
CA PRO A 12 9.96 -2.05 -8.06
C PRO A 12 10.54 -0.66 -8.33
N ASN A 13 10.64 -0.30 -9.60
CA ASN A 13 11.15 1.01 -10.01
C ASN A 13 10.12 2.13 -9.96
N GLU A 14 8.85 1.77 -10.05
CA GLU A 14 7.76 2.74 -10.13
C GLU A 14 6.71 2.45 -9.08
N ALA A 15 6.06 3.51 -8.60
CA ALA A 15 4.90 3.37 -7.71
C ALA A 15 3.72 2.74 -8.46
N GLY A 16 2.94 1.96 -7.77
CA GLY A 16 1.75 1.34 -8.33
C GLY A 16 1.42 -0.01 -7.69
N PRO A 17 0.41 -0.70 -8.22
CA PRO A 17 0.01 -2.01 -7.71
C PRO A 17 0.89 -3.13 -8.27
N TYR A 18 1.23 -4.07 -7.41
CA TYR A 18 2.01 -5.27 -7.75
C TYR A 18 1.45 -6.48 -7.02
N LEU A 19 1.71 -7.67 -7.55
CA LEU A 19 1.42 -8.91 -6.87
C LEU A 19 2.60 -9.24 -5.96
N ILE A 20 2.32 -9.54 -4.71
CA ILE A 20 3.35 -9.88 -3.72
C ILE A 20 3.11 -11.28 -3.14
N LEU A 21 4.20 -11.95 -2.79
CA LEU A 21 4.17 -13.21 -2.05
C LEU A 21 4.95 -13.02 -0.75
N THR A 22 4.30 -13.37 0.35
CA THR A 22 4.92 -13.30 1.67
C THR A 22 5.01 -14.72 2.24
N ASP A 23 6.22 -15.12 2.65
CA ASP A 23 6.43 -16.38 3.33
C ASP A 23 5.76 -16.35 4.71
N ASP A 24 5.01 -17.38 5.05
CA ASP A 24 4.29 -17.44 6.33
C ASP A 24 5.20 -17.69 7.55
N GLY A 25 6.47 -17.99 7.31
CA GLY A 25 7.43 -18.23 8.39
C GLY A 25 7.26 -19.55 9.13
N ALA A 26 6.32 -20.39 8.71
CA ALA A 26 6.02 -21.65 9.40
C ALA A 26 6.94 -22.81 8.98
N GLY A 27 7.93 -22.56 8.13
CA GLY A 27 8.87 -23.57 7.67
C GLY A 27 8.34 -24.51 6.59
N GLY A 28 7.13 -24.26 6.08
CA GLY A 28 6.56 -24.95 4.93
C GLY A 28 6.84 -24.19 3.63
N ASN A 29 6.32 -24.70 2.52
CA ASN A 29 6.41 -24.06 1.22
C ASN A 29 5.16 -23.19 0.92
N THR A 30 4.53 -22.68 1.95
CA THR A 30 3.31 -21.88 1.85
C THR A 30 3.66 -20.40 1.78
N VAL A 31 3.04 -19.71 0.87
CA VAL A 31 3.16 -18.26 0.74
C VAL A 31 1.78 -17.65 0.65
N ASP A 32 1.62 -16.46 1.22
CA ASP A 32 0.40 -15.67 1.08
C ASP A 32 0.57 -14.74 -0.11
N ALA A 33 -0.42 -14.76 -1.02
CA ALA A 33 -0.43 -13.92 -2.20
C ALA A 33 -1.42 -12.78 -1.98
N ASP A 34 -1.02 -11.57 -2.35
CA ASP A 34 -1.87 -10.39 -2.25
C ASP A 34 -1.47 -9.35 -3.29
N VAL A 35 -2.34 -8.38 -3.52
CA VAL A 35 -2.04 -7.21 -4.32
C VAL A 35 -1.76 -6.06 -3.37
N ALA A 36 -0.60 -5.43 -3.52
CA ALA A 36 -0.20 -4.32 -2.68
C ALA A 36 0.33 -3.16 -3.53
N ASN A 37 0.22 -1.96 -3.00
CA ASN A 37 0.73 -0.77 -3.65
C ASN A 37 2.15 -0.46 -3.19
N PHE A 38 3.03 -0.24 -4.15
CA PHE A 38 4.39 0.23 -3.92
C PHE A 38 4.40 1.76 -4.00
N TYR A 39 5.05 2.39 -3.03
CA TYR A 39 5.20 3.85 -2.96
C TYR A 39 6.66 4.23 -2.99
N LYS A 40 6.95 5.35 -3.65
CA LYS A 40 8.29 5.95 -3.62
C LYS A 40 8.41 6.87 -2.42
N SER A 41 9.62 7.04 -1.92
CA SER A 41 9.88 7.99 -0.84
C SER A 41 9.32 9.36 -1.17
N GLY A 42 8.52 9.92 -0.27
CA GLY A 42 7.85 11.20 -0.48
C GLY A 42 6.42 11.09 -1.03
N ASP A 43 6.00 9.91 -1.48
CA ASP A 43 4.64 9.71 -1.97
C ASP A 43 3.64 9.73 -0.82
N MET A 44 2.47 10.31 -1.06
CA MET A 44 1.39 10.31 -0.08
C MET A 44 0.71 8.93 -0.05
N ILE A 45 0.76 8.27 1.11
CA ILE A 45 0.10 6.98 1.33
C ILE A 45 -1.36 7.21 1.70
N GLY A 46 -1.63 8.21 2.52
CA GLY A 46 -2.97 8.55 2.94
C GLY A 46 -3.06 9.99 3.39
N SER A 47 -4.27 10.52 3.46
CA SER A 47 -4.50 11.92 3.86
C SER A 47 -4.32 12.17 5.36
N GLY A 48 -4.35 11.13 6.18
CA GLY A 48 -4.40 11.25 7.63
C GLY A 48 -5.74 11.78 8.14
N LEU A 49 -6.69 12.03 7.24
CA LEU A 49 -7.99 12.58 7.58
C LEU A 49 -9.01 11.45 7.69
N PRO A 50 -9.76 11.36 8.80
CA PRO A 50 -10.95 10.51 8.82
C PRO A 50 -11.96 11.04 7.80
N GLU A 51 -12.78 10.16 7.23
CA GLU A 51 -13.94 10.63 6.45
C GLU A 51 -14.89 11.35 7.39
N ILE A 52 -14.94 12.68 7.25
CA ILE A 52 -15.78 13.51 8.10
C ILE A 52 -16.91 14.07 7.27
N GLU A 53 -18.13 13.81 7.70
CA GLU A 53 -19.29 14.57 7.26
C GLU A 53 -19.28 15.88 8.05
N GLY A 54 -19.32 17.00 7.34
CA GLY A 54 -19.30 18.28 8.00
C GLY A 54 -19.25 19.44 7.03
N THR A 55 -19.22 20.64 7.58
CA THR A 55 -19.13 21.87 6.80
C THR A 55 -17.74 22.00 6.20
N ALA A 56 -17.61 22.88 5.19
CA ALA A 56 -16.31 23.17 4.59
C ALA A 56 -15.30 23.71 5.62
N GLU A 57 -15.78 24.45 6.61
CA GLU A 57 -14.93 24.98 7.70
C GLU A 57 -14.41 23.87 8.61
N GLU A 58 -15.25 22.91 8.96
CA GLU A 58 -14.86 21.76 9.78
C GLU A 58 -13.83 20.91 9.04
N LYS A 59 -14.04 20.64 7.75
CA LYS A 59 -13.10 19.89 6.91
C LYS A 59 -11.76 20.64 6.79
N LEU A 60 -11.79 21.94 6.65
CA LEU A 60 -10.56 22.75 6.58
C LEU A 60 -9.80 22.70 7.91
N LEU A 61 -10.48 22.81 9.03
CA LEU A 61 -9.87 22.73 10.35
C LEU A 61 -9.20 21.37 10.57
N ASP A 62 -9.87 20.30 10.19
CA ASP A 62 -9.32 18.95 10.29
C ASP A 62 -8.10 18.78 9.38
N SER A 63 -8.10 19.36 8.19
CA SER A 63 -6.95 19.30 7.29
C SER A 63 -5.73 20.03 7.84
N ILE A 64 -5.92 21.03 8.69
CA ILE A 64 -4.84 21.73 9.37
C ILE A 64 -4.28 20.89 10.53
N LEU A 65 -5.15 20.17 11.24
CA LEU A 65 -4.79 19.37 12.40
C LEU A 65 -4.18 18.00 12.03
N HIS A 66 -4.52 17.47 10.86
CA HIS A 66 -4.04 16.17 10.39
C HIS A 66 -3.10 16.34 9.22
N ARG A 67 -1.94 15.71 9.31
CA ARG A 67 -0.94 15.77 8.24
C ARG A 67 -1.07 14.54 7.34
N PRO A 68 -0.83 14.69 6.02
CA PRO A 68 -0.75 13.54 5.15
C PRO A 68 0.30 12.55 5.62
N ILE A 69 0.02 11.27 5.42
CA ILE A 69 0.97 10.20 5.71
C ILE A 69 1.84 10.00 4.47
N ILE A 70 3.13 10.19 4.62
CA ILE A 70 4.10 10.17 3.54
C ILE A 70 5.01 8.97 3.70
N ALA A 71 5.30 8.27 2.61
CA ALA A 71 6.26 7.18 2.61
C ALA A 71 7.65 7.72 2.97
N SER A 72 8.25 7.17 4.02
CA SER A 72 9.59 7.58 4.46
C SER A 72 10.68 7.00 3.56
N GLU A 73 10.41 5.88 2.92
CA GLU A 73 11.30 5.21 1.98
C GLU A 73 10.49 4.46 0.93
N ASP A 74 11.16 4.04 -0.13
CA ASP A 74 10.53 3.22 -1.16
C ASP A 74 10.09 1.89 -0.56
N GLY A 75 8.81 1.55 -0.68
CA GLY A 75 8.31 0.29 -0.11
C GLY A 75 6.84 0.05 -0.38
N PHE A 76 6.40 -1.14 -0.01
CA PHE A 76 4.98 -1.49 -0.01
C PHE A 76 4.38 -1.08 1.33
N TYR A 77 3.23 -0.44 1.29
CA TYR A 77 2.51 -0.02 2.48
C TYR A 77 1.07 -0.48 2.42
N SER A 78 0.55 -0.86 3.55
CA SER A 78 -0.86 -1.19 3.73
C SER A 78 -1.45 -0.32 4.82
N GLY A 79 -2.75 -0.23 4.86
CA GLY A 79 -3.45 0.57 5.86
C GLY A 79 -4.75 -0.05 6.29
N ALA A 80 -5.18 0.33 7.47
CA ALA A 80 -6.48 -0.03 8.02
C ALA A 80 -6.94 1.06 8.99
N MET A 81 -8.22 1.15 9.19
CA MET A 81 -8.79 2.02 10.22
C MET A 81 -8.72 1.30 11.57
N ASN A 82 -8.19 1.97 12.59
CA ASN A 82 -8.15 1.42 13.93
C ASN A 82 -9.49 1.61 14.66
N ASP A 83 -9.59 1.12 15.89
CA ASP A 83 -10.82 1.20 16.69
C ASP A 83 -11.23 2.63 17.03
N ASP A 84 -10.29 3.56 17.03
CA ASP A 84 -10.54 4.99 17.29
C ASP A 84 -10.97 5.76 16.02
N GLY A 85 -11.08 5.09 14.88
CA GLY A 85 -11.46 5.71 13.61
C GLY A 85 -10.32 6.43 12.91
N GLU A 86 -9.08 6.22 13.34
CA GLU A 86 -7.89 6.78 12.73
C GLU A 86 -7.29 5.81 11.72
N ASP A 87 -6.77 6.32 10.61
CA ASP A 87 -6.06 5.51 9.62
C ASP A 87 -4.67 5.18 10.13
N GLU A 88 -4.32 3.91 10.10
CA GLU A 88 -2.99 3.42 10.39
C GLU A 88 -2.36 2.83 9.14
N TYR A 89 -1.07 3.09 8.93
CA TYR A 89 -0.31 2.57 7.80
C TYR A 89 0.97 1.92 8.30
N TRP A 90 1.33 0.82 7.66
CA TRP A 90 2.56 0.09 7.99
C TRP A 90 3.22 -0.43 6.73
N GLU A 91 4.54 -0.58 6.79
CA GLU A 91 5.30 -1.14 5.70
C GLU A 91 5.14 -2.66 5.64
N LEU A 92 4.89 -3.16 4.43
CA LEU A 92 4.90 -4.58 4.14
C LEU A 92 6.27 -4.98 3.62
N LYS A 93 6.76 -6.14 4.07
CA LYS A 93 8.04 -6.68 3.62
C LYS A 93 7.80 -8.03 2.96
N PRO A 94 7.34 -8.05 1.70
CA PRO A 94 7.13 -9.31 1.00
C PRO A 94 8.45 -10.01 0.72
N THR A 95 8.39 -11.31 0.48
CA THR A 95 9.55 -12.08 0.05
C THR A 95 9.79 -11.89 -1.45
N PHE A 96 8.71 -11.97 -2.23
CA PHE A 96 8.75 -11.83 -3.69
C PHE A 96 7.69 -10.84 -4.18
N TRP A 97 7.95 -10.26 -5.33
CA TRP A 97 6.95 -9.46 -6.03
C TRP A 97 7.04 -9.70 -7.53
N THR A 98 5.97 -9.39 -8.25
CA THR A 98 5.96 -9.38 -9.71
C THR A 98 4.92 -8.39 -10.22
N TYR A 99 4.96 -8.13 -11.52
CA TYR A 99 4.00 -7.26 -12.16
C TYR A 99 2.64 -7.94 -12.24
N LEU A 100 1.57 -7.16 -12.07
CA LEU A 100 0.22 -7.65 -12.30
C LEU A 100 0.04 -7.94 -13.79
N PRO A 101 -0.68 -9.02 -14.13
CA PRO A 101 -1.08 -9.23 -15.51
C PRO A 101 -2.02 -8.09 -15.95
N GLU A 102 -2.04 -7.78 -17.24
CA GLU A 102 -2.98 -6.79 -17.76
C GLU A 102 -4.42 -7.22 -17.47
N PRO A 103 -5.26 -6.32 -16.94
CA PRO A 103 -6.67 -6.66 -16.74
C PRO A 103 -7.39 -6.81 -18.09
N PRO A 104 -8.51 -7.54 -18.11
CA PRO A 104 -9.35 -7.60 -19.32
C PRO A 104 -9.75 -6.20 -19.78
N GLU A 105 -9.96 -6.05 -21.07
CA GLU A 105 -10.41 -4.77 -21.64
C GLU A 105 -11.66 -4.24 -20.95
N GLY A 106 -11.62 -2.99 -20.52
CA GLY A 106 -12.72 -2.34 -19.82
C GLY A 106 -12.70 -2.51 -18.31
N TYR A 107 -11.70 -3.20 -17.75
CA TYR A 107 -11.54 -3.42 -16.31
C TYR A 107 -10.24 -2.82 -15.80
N GLU A 108 -10.23 -2.45 -14.55
CA GLU A 108 -9.04 -1.91 -13.87
C GLU A 108 -8.86 -2.57 -12.50
N TYR A 109 -7.61 -2.64 -12.04
CA TYR A 109 -7.34 -3.10 -10.68
C TYR A 109 -7.76 -2.04 -9.65
N ASN A 110 -8.29 -2.48 -8.53
CA ASN A 110 -8.54 -1.59 -7.41
C ASN A 110 -7.21 -1.08 -6.84
N LYS A 111 -7.15 0.22 -6.67
CA LYS A 111 -5.98 0.89 -6.10
C LYS A 111 -6.24 1.30 -4.67
#